data_42c60b73577a1d70b5f1fd357f0fe478
#
_entry.id   42c60b73577a1d70b5f1fd357f0fe478
#
_cell.length_a   1.000
_cell.length_b   1.000
_cell.length_c   1.000
_cell.angle_alpha   90.00
_cell.angle_beta   90.00
_cell.angle_gamma   90.00
#
_symmetry.space_group_name_H-M   'P 1'
#
loop_
_entity.id
_entity.type
_entity.pdbx_description
1 polymer ?
#
loop_
_entity_poly.entity_id
_entity_poly.type
_entity_poly.pdbx_seq_one_letter_code
_entity_poly.pdbx_strand_id
1 'polypeptide(L)'
;MTTLEGIVLSERTVGEQDKFIDVLTKEKGLIEIAVKGARKINGKSSSATQLFAYSKFCYDVRKEKLHLNSVEPIHIFYGLRNSLTALSLASYFADILRFSTASLTDSGNVLRLFLNTLHFLEKGLRSEAILKSIFELRLMAETGFMPDVVCCRDCGVFEPQELYFSFKDYGFRCAECNLSGDIDAYRLTVTELTAIRHIVLADFNRLFNFRVPENSLYRLASFSELYLLSQLERNFYTLDFYKSLNGK
;
A
#
# COMPACT_ATOMS: atom_id res chain seq x y z
N MET A 1 5.04 -18.49 24.39
CA MET A 1 5.96 -17.57 23.69
C MET A 1 5.82 -17.79 22.20
N THR A 2 5.45 -16.77 21.43
CA THR A 2 5.27 -16.86 19.97
C THR A 2 6.21 -15.87 19.31
N THR A 3 6.82 -16.28 18.19
CA THR A 3 7.73 -15.42 17.43
C THR A 3 7.21 -15.26 16.02
N LEU A 4 7.22 -14.05 15.49
CA LEU A 4 6.86 -13.73 14.11
C LEU A 4 7.66 -12.56 13.57
N GLU A 5 7.68 -12.43 12.26
CA GLU A 5 8.26 -11.29 11.55
C GLU A 5 7.16 -10.35 11.08
N GLY A 6 7.43 -9.05 11.15
CA GLY A 6 6.49 -8.05 10.71
C GLY A 6 7.09 -6.65 10.65
N ILE A 7 6.36 -5.73 10.07
CA ILE A 7 6.73 -4.32 9.96
C ILE A 7 5.80 -3.44 10.78
N VAL A 8 6.37 -2.49 11.51
CA VAL A 8 5.60 -1.54 12.31
C VAL A 8 4.94 -0.50 11.40
N LEU A 9 3.61 -0.45 11.43
CA LEU A 9 2.80 0.51 10.66
C LEU A 9 2.39 1.74 11.47
N SER A 10 2.32 1.63 12.79
CA SER A 10 2.04 2.76 13.68
C SER A 10 2.58 2.52 15.07
N GLU A 11 2.78 3.61 15.81
CA GLU A 11 3.12 3.59 17.22
C GLU A 11 2.30 4.63 17.98
N ARG A 12 1.74 4.23 19.13
CA ARG A 12 0.95 5.09 20.01
C ARG A 12 1.49 5.04 21.43
N THR A 13 1.92 6.17 21.96
CA THR A 13 2.36 6.28 23.36
C THR A 13 1.14 6.17 24.28
N VAL A 14 1.29 5.39 25.35
CA VAL A 14 0.27 5.23 26.41
C VAL A 14 0.92 5.40 27.76
N GLY A 15 0.46 6.40 28.50
CA GLY A 15 1.10 6.80 29.75
C GLY A 15 2.52 7.36 29.51
N GLU A 16 3.37 7.28 30.55
CA GLU A 16 4.70 7.89 30.50
C GLU A 16 5.77 7.02 29.87
N GLN A 17 5.60 5.68 29.85
CA GLN A 17 6.66 4.73 29.50
C GLN A 17 6.27 3.65 28.50
N ASP A 18 5.00 3.42 28.28
CA ASP A 18 4.49 2.33 27.43
C ASP A 18 4.06 2.84 26.06
N LYS A 19 4.05 1.95 25.08
CA LYS A 19 3.46 2.21 23.78
C LYS A 19 2.76 0.96 23.23
N PHE A 20 1.80 1.17 22.34
CA PHE A 20 1.29 0.14 21.46
C PHE A 20 1.84 0.35 20.05
N ILE A 21 2.12 -0.74 19.37
CA ILE A 21 2.54 -0.76 17.97
C ILE A 21 1.59 -1.64 17.16
N ASP A 22 1.19 -1.16 15.99
CA ASP A 22 0.47 -1.95 15.00
C ASP A 22 1.52 -2.57 14.08
N VAL A 23 1.51 -3.89 13.96
CA VAL A 23 2.49 -4.65 13.19
C VAL A 23 1.78 -5.46 12.12
N LEU A 24 2.14 -5.25 10.85
CA LEU A 24 1.71 -6.10 9.75
C LEU A 24 2.64 -7.32 9.68
N THR A 25 2.05 -8.50 9.78
CA THR A 25 2.76 -9.77 9.80
C THR A 25 2.34 -10.63 8.60
N LYS A 26 3.11 -11.62 8.28
CA LYS A 26 2.79 -12.54 7.19
C LYS A 26 1.58 -13.43 7.53
N GLU A 27 1.63 -14.08 8.70
CA GLU A 27 0.73 -15.18 9.06
C GLU A 27 -0.52 -14.74 9.83
N LYS A 28 -0.53 -13.52 10.40
CA LYS A 28 -1.60 -13.04 11.30
C LYS A 28 -2.20 -11.71 10.89
N GLY A 29 -1.88 -11.23 9.67
CA GLY A 29 -2.34 -9.92 9.25
C GLY A 29 -1.83 -8.80 10.15
N LEU A 30 -2.71 -7.86 10.46
CA LEU A 30 -2.43 -6.74 11.35
C LEU A 30 -2.66 -7.14 12.81
N ILE A 31 -1.65 -6.98 13.65
CA ILE A 31 -1.73 -7.22 15.09
C ILE A 31 -1.27 -6.02 15.89
N GLU A 32 -1.85 -5.82 17.09
CA GLU A 32 -1.43 -4.81 18.04
C GLU A 32 -0.59 -5.46 19.15
N ILE A 33 0.60 -4.91 19.41
CA ILE A 33 1.51 -5.39 20.45
C ILE A 33 1.77 -4.28 21.48
N ALA A 34 1.56 -4.60 22.76
CA ALA A 34 1.93 -3.72 23.89
C ALA A 34 3.43 -3.82 24.18
N VAL A 35 4.12 -2.68 24.14
CA VAL A 35 5.54 -2.53 24.44
C VAL A 35 5.69 -1.78 25.75
N LYS A 36 5.97 -2.52 26.84
CA LYS A 36 6.16 -1.93 28.16
C LYS A 36 7.56 -1.33 28.33
N GLY A 37 7.65 -0.21 29.03
CA GLY A 37 8.93 0.43 29.32
C GLY A 37 9.67 0.90 28.06
N ALA A 38 8.97 1.27 27.01
CA ALA A 38 9.52 1.64 25.70
C ALA A 38 10.62 2.72 25.79
N ARG A 39 10.57 3.62 26.77
CA ARG A 39 11.59 4.65 27.04
C ARG A 39 12.82 4.12 27.79
N LYS A 40 12.70 2.96 28.46
CA LYS A 40 13.81 2.30 29.17
C LYS A 40 14.54 1.27 28.30
N ILE A 41 13.98 0.96 27.13
CA ILE A 41 14.53 -0.05 26.22
C ILE A 41 15.80 0.54 25.58
N ASN A 42 16.94 -0.04 25.91
CA ASN A 42 18.25 0.33 25.35
C ASN A 42 18.23 0.29 23.81
N GLY A 43 18.81 1.32 23.20
CA GLY A 43 18.86 1.67 21.76
C GLY A 43 18.41 0.66 20.70
N LYS A 44 18.88 -0.60 20.70
CA LYS A 44 18.52 -1.60 19.67
C LYS A 44 17.02 -2.01 19.71
N SER A 45 16.46 -2.20 20.89
CA SER A 45 15.04 -2.58 21.02
C SER A 45 14.10 -1.40 20.75
N SER A 46 14.52 -0.18 21.09
CA SER A 46 13.76 1.04 20.78
C SER A 46 13.67 1.25 19.27
N SER A 47 14.76 1.07 18.54
CA SER A 47 14.77 1.21 17.08
C SER A 47 13.97 0.11 16.38
N ALA A 48 13.97 -1.11 16.90
CA ALA A 48 13.24 -2.25 16.33
C ALA A 48 11.71 -2.15 16.46
N THR A 49 11.21 -1.24 17.30
CA THR A 49 9.76 -1.02 17.51
C THR A 49 9.28 0.34 17.03
N GLN A 50 10.08 1.07 16.25
CA GLN A 50 9.68 2.35 15.68
C GLN A 50 8.98 2.14 14.33
N LEU A 51 8.31 3.20 13.87
CA LEU A 51 7.63 3.23 12.57
C LEU A 51 8.58 2.80 11.44
N PHE A 52 8.12 1.88 10.59
CA PHE A 52 8.84 1.27 9.47
C PHE A 52 10.05 0.39 9.87
N ALA A 53 10.08 -0.09 11.12
CA ALA A 53 11.00 -1.16 11.49
C ALA A 53 10.42 -2.51 11.08
N TYR A 54 11.10 -3.26 10.21
CA TYR A 54 10.86 -4.66 9.94
C TYR A 54 11.69 -5.49 10.91
N SER A 55 11.03 -6.25 11.77
CA SER A 55 11.64 -6.88 12.92
C SER A 55 11.04 -8.26 13.22
N LYS A 56 11.79 -9.04 13.97
CA LYS A 56 11.34 -10.30 14.55
C LYS A 56 10.87 -10.04 15.98
N PHE A 57 9.57 -10.24 16.22
CA PHE A 57 8.92 -9.98 17.50
C PHE A 57 8.67 -11.27 18.24
N CYS A 58 9.13 -11.35 19.50
CA CYS A 58 8.77 -12.42 20.42
C CYS A 58 7.82 -11.86 21.48
N TYR A 59 6.64 -12.45 21.62
CA TYR A 59 5.57 -11.96 22.49
C TYR A 59 4.82 -13.08 23.20
N ASP A 60 4.14 -12.72 24.30
CA ASP A 60 3.18 -13.54 25.02
C ASP A 60 1.78 -12.96 24.92
N VAL A 61 0.76 -13.83 25.08
CA VAL A 61 -0.63 -13.43 25.23
C VAL A 61 -0.98 -13.36 26.70
N ARG A 62 -1.44 -12.18 27.16
CA ARG A 62 -1.91 -11.96 28.54
C ARG A 62 -3.22 -11.19 28.51
N LYS A 63 -4.30 -11.77 29.04
CA LYS A 63 -5.64 -11.16 29.06
C LYS A 63 -6.03 -10.66 27.64
N GLU A 64 -5.90 -11.55 26.64
CA GLU A 64 -6.21 -11.32 25.22
C GLU A 64 -5.35 -10.25 24.53
N LYS A 65 -4.36 -9.67 25.20
CA LYS A 65 -3.43 -8.68 24.64
C LYS A 65 -2.07 -9.28 24.39
N LEU A 66 -1.45 -8.88 23.29
CA LEU A 66 -0.08 -9.28 22.97
C LEU A 66 0.91 -8.36 23.70
N HIS A 67 1.84 -8.95 24.41
CA HIS A 67 2.88 -8.22 25.15
C HIS A 67 4.25 -8.59 24.61
N LEU A 68 5.03 -7.59 24.19
CA LEU A 68 6.39 -7.78 23.70
C LEU A 68 7.29 -8.30 24.81
N ASN A 69 8.02 -9.39 24.54
CA ASN A 69 9.07 -9.89 25.41
C ASN A 69 10.46 -9.50 24.89
N SER A 70 10.71 -9.71 23.61
CA SER A 70 11.95 -9.31 22.94
C SER A 70 11.71 -8.97 21.48
N VAL A 71 12.59 -8.20 20.90
CA VAL A 71 12.54 -7.81 19.49
C VAL A 71 13.95 -7.72 18.93
N GLU A 72 14.11 -8.20 17.70
CA GLU A 72 15.35 -8.14 16.93
C GLU A 72 15.08 -7.44 15.59
N PRO A 73 15.77 -6.34 15.26
CA PRO A 73 15.59 -5.65 14.01
C PRO A 73 16.19 -6.49 12.86
N ILE A 74 15.43 -6.66 11.78
CA ILE A 74 15.89 -7.25 10.53
C ILE A 74 16.34 -6.15 9.58
N HIS A 75 15.47 -5.14 9.38
CA HIS A 75 15.77 -3.96 8.58
C HIS A 75 14.96 -2.77 9.08
N ILE A 76 15.57 -1.59 9.11
CA ILE A 76 14.91 -0.35 9.50
C ILE A 76 15.08 0.64 8.35
N PHE A 77 13.98 1.10 7.80
CA PHE A 77 13.95 2.02 6.65
C PHE A 77 14.28 3.47 7.08
N TYR A 78 15.51 3.66 7.61
CA TYR A 78 15.96 4.99 8.08
C TYR A 78 16.04 6.03 6.96
N GLY A 79 16.40 5.60 5.75
CA GLY A 79 16.56 6.50 4.61
C GLY A 79 15.30 7.23 4.20
N LEU A 80 14.10 6.73 4.55
CA LEU A 80 12.84 7.43 4.32
C LEU A 80 12.77 8.78 5.03
N ARG A 81 13.47 8.93 6.17
CA ARG A 81 13.49 10.19 6.94
C ARG A 81 14.31 11.30 6.28
N ASN A 82 15.08 10.98 5.24
CA ASN A 82 15.86 11.96 4.49
C ASN A 82 15.02 12.76 3.49
N SER A 83 13.79 12.31 3.21
CA SER A 83 12.83 13.00 2.32
C SER A 83 11.47 13.07 2.98
N LEU A 84 10.95 14.29 3.16
CA LEU A 84 9.64 14.50 3.75
C LEU A 84 8.54 13.93 2.86
N THR A 85 8.67 14.04 1.53
CA THR A 85 7.69 13.48 0.58
C THR A 85 7.70 11.95 0.61
N ALA A 86 8.87 11.31 0.63
CA ALA A 86 8.99 9.86 0.75
C ALA A 86 8.41 9.34 2.08
N LEU A 87 8.71 10.01 3.20
CA LEU A 87 8.17 9.65 4.51
C LEU A 87 6.66 9.81 4.56
N SER A 88 6.13 10.89 3.98
CA SER A 88 4.70 11.15 3.89
C SER A 88 3.98 10.08 3.04
N LEU A 89 4.55 9.72 1.89
CA LEU A 89 4.00 8.68 1.03
C LEU A 89 4.02 7.30 1.72
N ALA A 90 5.11 6.95 2.41
CA ALA A 90 5.18 5.73 3.21
C ALA A 90 4.14 5.71 4.34
N SER A 91 3.87 6.86 4.97
CA SER A 91 2.85 7.00 6.01
C SER A 91 1.44 6.82 5.44
N TYR A 92 1.18 7.33 4.25
CA TYR A 92 -0.06 7.09 3.53
C TYR A 92 -0.26 5.59 3.24
N PHE A 93 0.75 4.88 2.76
CA PHE A 93 0.68 3.44 2.55
C PHE A 93 0.40 2.66 3.84
N ALA A 94 1.05 3.04 4.94
CA ALA A 94 0.80 2.42 6.24
C ALA A 94 -0.64 2.64 6.73
N ASP A 95 -1.21 3.82 6.48
CA ASP A 95 -2.59 4.15 6.87
C ASP A 95 -3.61 3.32 6.06
N ILE A 96 -3.38 3.16 4.74
CA ILE A 96 -4.19 2.27 3.91
C ILE A 96 -4.11 0.82 4.44
N LEU A 97 -2.91 0.32 4.71
CA LEU A 97 -2.71 -1.05 5.19
C LEU A 97 -3.44 -1.29 6.51
N ARG A 98 -3.33 -0.38 7.46
CA ARG A 98 -4.05 -0.48 8.75
C ARG A 98 -5.56 -0.57 8.57
N PHE A 99 -6.10 0.07 7.55
CA PHE A 99 -7.52 0.00 7.24
C PHE A 99 -7.90 -1.27 6.47
N SER A 100 -7.17 -1.60 5.40
CA SER A 100 -7.55 -2.67 4.46
C SER A 100 -7.15 -4.08 4.89
N THR A 101 -6.19 -4.22 5.82
CA THR A 101 -5.67 -5.54 6.23
C THR A 101 -6.13 -6.01 7.61
N ALA A 102 -6.99 -5.26 8.29
CA ALA A 102 -7.43 -5.58 9.65
C ALA A 102 -8.14 -6.94 9.77
N SER A 103 -8.75 -7.45 8.70
CA SER A 103 -9.46 -8.74 8.66
C SER A 103 -8.69 -9.85 7.94
N LEU A 104 -7.49 -9.58 7.40
CA LEU A 104 -6.72 -10.58 6.68
C LEU A 104 -6.03 -11.54 7.65
N THR A 105 -6.14 -12.85 7.37
CA THR A 105 -5.45 -13.90 8.12
C THR A 105 -4.12 -14.32 7.46
N ASP A 106 -3.96 -14.09 6.16
CA ASP A 106 -2.72 -14.24 5.41
C ASP A 106 -2.47 -12.94 4.63
N SER A 107 -1.39 -12.28 4.95
CA SER A 107 -0.97 -11.04 4.32
C SER A 107 0.46 -11.07 3.79
N GLY A 108 0.97 -12.27 3.48
CA GLY A 108 2.33 -12.46 2.98
C GLY A 108 2.64 -11.64 1.72
N ASN A 109 1.73 -11.63 0.75
CA ASN A 109 1.87 -10.84 -0.47
C ASN A 109 1.78 -9.34 -0.20
N VAL A 110 0.88 -8.91 0.68
CA VAL A 110 0.72 -7.51 1.09
C VAL A 110 1.96 -7.01 1.83
N LEU A 111 2.49 -7.80 2.76
CA LEU A 111 3.74 -7.50 3.46
C LEU A 111 4.91 -7.38 2.46
N ARG A 112 5.03 -8.33 1.52
CA ARG A 112 6.05 -8.30 0.47
C ARG A 112 5.91 -7.06 -0.43
N LEU A 113 4.69 -6.69 -0.82
CA LEU A 113 4.41 -5.48 -1.58
C LEU A 113 4.93 -4.24 -0.85
N PHE A 114 4.58 -4.11 0.43
CA PHE A 114 4.96 -2.96 1.23
C PHE A 114 6.47 -2.86 1.44
N LEU A 115 7.13 -3.95 1.84
CA LEU A 115 8.59 -3.98 2.02
C LEU A 115 9.34 -3.59 0.75
N ASN A 116 8.93 -4.14 -0.41
CA ASN A 116 9.53 -3.78 -1.69
C ASN A 116 9.28 -2.31 -2.05
N THR A 117 8.06 -1.82 -1.86
CA THR A 117 7.72 -0.41 -2.13
C THR A 117 8.57 0.53 -1.28
N LEU A 118 8.70 0.26 0.02
CA LEU A 118 9.56 1.05 0.91
C LEU A 118 11.03 0.99 0.49
N HIS A 119 11.52 -0.16 0.04
CA HIS A 119 12.89 -0.29 -0.46
C HIS A 119 13.15 0.59 -1.69
N PHE A 120 12.26 0.53 -2.69
CA PHE A 120 12.37 1.37 -3.88
C PHE A 120 12.26 2.87 -3.54
N LEU A 121 11.38 3.21 -2.60
CA LEU A 121 11.17 4.59 -2.14
C LEU A 121 12.40 5.11 -1.37
N GLU A 122 12.93 4.34 -0.42
CA GLU A 122 14.12 4.69 0.36
C GLU A 122 15.35 4.93 -0.51
N LYS A 123 15.53 4.10 -1.55
CA LYS A 123 16.67 4.18 -2.46
C LYS A 123 16.48 5.15 -3.64
N GLY A 124 15.29 5.74 -3.79
CA GLY A 124 14.99 6.61 -4.91
C GLY A 124 15.07 5.92 -6.29
N LEU A 125 14.85 4.60 -6.34
CA LEU A 125 15.00 3.80 -7.56
C LEU A 125 13.87 3.98 -8.57
N ARG A 126 12.75 4.52 -8.12
CA ARG A 126 11.53 4.80 -8.90
C ARG A 126 10.90 6.11 -8.42
N SER A 127 10.19 6.81 -9.31
CA SER A 127 9.44 8.01 -8.92
C SER A 127 8.32 7.65 -7.94
N GLU A 128 8.01 8.57 -7.03
CA GLU A 128 6.93 8.41 -6.05
C GLU A 128 5.58 8.14 -6.72
N ALA A 129 5.30 8.79 -7.85
CA ALA A 129 4.06 8.59 -8.59
C ALA A 129 3.88 7.16 -9.11
N ILE A 130 4.94 6.53 -9.65
CA ILE A 130 4.86 5.13 -10.09
C ILE A 130 4.74 4.17 -8.92
N LEU A 131 5.47 4.42 -7.81
CA LEU A 131 5.39 3.59 -6.61
C LEU A 131 4.00 3.68 -5.96
N LYS A 132 3.39 4.87 -5.95
CA LYS A 132 2.02 5.08 -5.49
C LYS A 132 1.04 4.27 -6.33
N SER A 133 1.11 4.37 -7.66
CA SER A 133 0.22 3.62 -8.56
C SER A 133 0.37 2.10 -8.42
N ILE A 134 1.61 1.61 -8.31
CA ILE A 134 1.88 0.18 -8.09
C ILE A 134 1.27 -0.27 -6.77
N PHE A 135 1.53 0.47 -5.69
CA PHE A 135 1.05 0.10 -4.37
C PHE A 135 -0.47 0.07 -4.29
N GLU A 136 -1.14 1.13 -4.75
CA GLU A 136 -2.59 1.26 -4.71
C GLU A 136 -3.29 0.15 -5.49
N LEU A 137 -2.95 -0.02 -6.76
CA LEU A 137 -3.60 -1.02 -7.63
C LEU A 137 -3.26 -2.45 -7.23
N ARG A 138 -2.00 -2.72 -6.90
CA ARG A 138 -1.60 -4.07 -6.48
C ARG A 138 -2.22 -4.45 -5.15
N LEU A 139 -2.28 -3.54 -4.19
CA LEU A 139 -2.96 -3.79 -2.91
C LEU A 139 -4.43 -4.16 -3.14
N MET A 140 -5.13 -3.42 -3.99
CA MET A 140 -6.53 -3.75 -4.32
C MET A 140 -6.64 -5.15 -4.93
N ALA A 141 -5.72 -5.53 -5.82
CA ALA A 141 -5.71 -6.89 -6.38
C ALA A 141 -5.44 -7.97 -5.32
N GLU A 142 -4.50 -7.75 -4.39
CA GLU A 142 -4.17 -8.71 -3.32
C GLU A 142 -5.26 -8.81 -2.23
N THR A 143 -6.10 -7.79 -2.10
CA THR A 143 -7.22 -7.78 -1.13
C THR A 143 -8.57 -8.17 -1.72
N GLY A 144 -8.60 -8.61 -3.00
CA GLY A 144 -9.81 -9.11 -3.67
C GLY A 144 -10.61 -8.04 -4.42
N PHE A 145 -10.09 -6.82 -4.53
CA PHE A 145 -10.69 -5.70 -5.25
C PHE A 145 -9.95 -5.39 -6.56
N MET A 146 -9.57 -6.42 -7.32
CA MET A 146 -8.89 -6.23 -8.59
C MET A 146 -9.82 -5.58 -9.62
N PRO A 147 -9.39 -4.51 -10.33
CA PRO A 147 -10.19 -3.93 -11.39
C PRO A 147 -10.39 -4.91 -12.55
N ASP A 148 -11.57 -4.93 -13.14
CA ASP A 148 -11.86 -5.73 -14.34
C ASP A 148 -11.30 -5.01 -15.57
N VAL A 149 -10.06 -5.37 -15.93
CA VAL A 149 -9.30 -4.74 -17.01
C VAL A 149 -8.86 -5.74 -18.09
N VAL A 150 -9.47 -6.94 -18.13
CA VAL A 150 -9.08 -7.98 -19.09
C VAL A 150 -9.58 -7.66 -20.50
N CYS A 151 -10.84 -7.31 -20.65
CA CYS A 151 -11.45 -6.97 -21.95
C CYS A 151 -12.64 -6.03 -21.77
N CYS A 152 -13.11 -5.45 -22.87
CA CYS A 152 -14.37 -4.69 -22.85
C CYS A 152 -15.50 -5.58 -22.35
N ARG A 153 -16.28 -5.10 -21.40
CA ARG A 153 -17.36 -5.86 -20.77
C ARG A 153 -18.48 -6.25 -21.75
N ASP A 154 -18.71 -5.44 -22.78
CA ASP A 154 -19.84 -5.63 -23.70
C ASP A 154 -19.45 -6.44 -24.95
N CYS A 155 -18.33 -6.13 -25.60
CA CYS A 155 -17.93 -6.79 -26.86
C CYS A 155 -16.72 -7.72 -26.73
N GLY A 156 -16.02 -7.73 -25.57
CA GLY A 156 -14.87 -8.61 -25.32
C GLY A 156 -13.58 -8.18 -26.00
N VAL A 157 -13.52 -6.98 -26.65
CA VAL A 157 -12.27 -6.52 -27.25
C VAL A 157 -11.19 -6.35 -26.19
N PHE A 158 -10.00 -6.92 -26.44
CA PHE A 158 -8.91 -6.95 -25.49
C PHE A 158 -8.06 -5.67 -25.51
N GLU A 159 -7.77 -5.12 -26.68
CA GLU A 159 -6.95 -3.92 -26.87
C GLU A 159 -7.70 -2.85 -27.68
N PRO A 160 -8.67 -2.15 -27.06
CA PRO A 160 -9.31 -1.02 -27.70
C PRO A 160 -8.36 0.17 -27.76
N GLN A 161 -8.46 1.01 -28.80
CA GLN A 161 -7.65 2.24 -28.91
C GLN A 161 -7.95 3.23 -27.77
N GLU A 162 -9.21 3.33 -27.38
CA GLU A 162 -9.69 4.14 -26.27
C GLU A 162 -10.63 3.31 -25.39
N LEU A 163 -10.55 3.53 -24.11
CA LEU A 163 -11.41 2.86 -23.13
C LEU A 163 -11.91 3.82 -22.06
N TYR A 164 -13.06 3.50 -21.54
CA TYR A 164 -13.80 4.25 -20.54
C TYR A 164 -14.05 3.33 -19.34
N PHE A 165 -13.35 3.60 -18.23
CA PHE A 165 -13.50 2.81 -17.01
C PHE A 165 -14.62 3.38 -16.15
N SER A 166 -15.59 2.53 -15.80
CA SER A 166 -16.70 2.90 -14.92
C SER A 166 -16.41 2.50 -13.48
N PHE A 167 -16.52 3.46 -12.56
CA PHE A 167 -16.44 3.19 -11.12
C PHE A 167 -17.75 2.63 -10.51
N LYS A 168 -18.80 2.48 -11.32
CA LYS A 168 -20.08 1.87 -10.88
C LYS A 168 -20.00 0.35 -10.91
N ASP A 169 -19.35 -0.19 -11.94
CA ASP A 169 -19.24 -1.64 -12.16
C ASP A 169 -17.77 -2.13 -12.18
N TYR A 170 -16.80 -1.22 -11.96
CA TYR A 170 -15.36 -1.48 -11.84
C TYR A 170 -14.74 -2.21 -13.04
N GLY A 171 -15.28 -1.95 -14.23
CA GLY A 171 -14.79 -2.49 -15.49
C GLY A 171 -14.71 -1.42 -16.57
N PHE A 172 -14.24 -1.79 -17.76
CA PHE A 172 -14.14 -0.85 -18.86
C PHE A 172 -14.98 -1.23 -20.07
N ARG A 173 -15.34 -0.22 -20.86
CA ARG A 173 -15.94 -0.32 -22.19
C ARG A 173 -15.05 0.36 -23.21
N CYS A 174 -14.96 -0.21 -24.41
CA CYS A 174 -14.32 0.46 -25.55
C CYS A 174 -15.17 1.65 -26.03
N ALA A 175 -14.60 2.50 -26.86
CA ALA A 175 -15.30 3.68 -27.39
C ALA A 175 -16.60 3.31 -28.14
N GLU A 176 -16.61 2.19 -28.86
CA GLU A 176 -17.77 1.69 -29.59
C GLU A 176 -18.94 1.23 -28.71
N CYS A 177 -18.60 0.67 -27.53
CA CYS A 177 -19.60 0.18 -26.57
C CYS A 177 -20.05 1.25 -25.56
N ASN A 178 -19.27 2.31 -25.37
CA ASN A 178 -19.61 3.41 -24.47
C ASN A 178 -20.59 4.42 -25.12
N LEU A 179 -21.60 3.91 -25.81
CA LEU A 179 -22.58 4.71 -26.58
C LEU A 179 -23.46 5.63 -25.72
N SER A 180 -23.65 5.28 -24.46
CA SER A 180 -24.47 6.08 -23.53
C SER A 180 -23.71 7.29 -22.95
N GLY A 181 -22.41 7.43 -23.29
CA GLY A 181 -21.58 8.53 -22.78
C GLY A 181 -21.64 8.62 -21.27
N ASP A 182 -21.24 7.54 -20.55
CA ASP A 182 -21.13 7.62 -19.09
C ASP A 182 -20.20 8.78 -18.76
N ILE A 183 -20.79 9.91 -18.36
CA ILE A 183 -20.10 11.18 -18.10
C ILE A 183 -19.08 11.01 -16.96
N ASP A 184 -19.33 10.03 -16.09
CA ASP A 184 -18.49 9.73 -14.93
C ASP A 184 -17.38 8.71 -15.23
N ALA A 185 -17.29 8.18 -16.45
CA ALA A 185 -16.30 7.19 -16.82
C ALA A 185 -14.90 7.81 -16.99
N TYR A 186 -13.89 7.16 -16.40
CA TYR A 186 -12.51 7.60 -16.50
C TYR A 186 -11.89 7.14 -17.83
N ARG A 187 -11.51 8.09 -18.70
CA ARG A 187 -10.91 7.78 -19.98
C ARG A 187 -9.45 7.35 -19.82
N LEU A 188 -9.10 6.19 -20.36
CA LEU A 188 -7.75 5.64 -20.39
C LEU A 188 -7.35 5.33 -21.84
N THR A 189 -6.05 5.26 -22.09
CA THR A 189 -5.47 4.78 -23.35
C THR A 189 -4.93 3.36 -23.19
N VAL A 190 -4.52 2.74 -24.28
CA VAL A 190 -3.86 1.42 -24.29
C VAL A 190 -2.62 1.41 -23.37
N THR A 191 -1.88 2.53 -23.31
CA THR A 191 -0.67 2.64 -22.48
C THR A 191 -0.99 2.51 -20.99
N GLU A 192 -1.99 3.24 -20.51
CA GLU A 192 -2.42 3.13 -19.09
C GLU A 192 -3.04 1.76 -18.83
N LEU A 193 -3.86 1.22 -19.74
CA LEU A 193 -4.44 -0.13 -19.62
C LEU A 193 -3.34 -1.19 -19.48
N THR A 194 -2.32 -1.13 -20.34
CA THR A 194 -1.18 -2.07 -20.27
C THR A 194 -0.43 -1.95 -18.94
N ALA A 195 -0.24 -0.73 -18.45
CA ALA A 195 0.40 -0.51 -17.14
C ALA A 195 -0.46 -1.06 -15.99
N ILE A 196 -1.77 -0.82 -16.01
CA ILE A 196 -2.70 -1.33 -14.99
C ILE A 196 -2.69 -2.87 -14.99
N ARG A 197 -2.81 -3.50 -16.18
CA ARG A 197 -2.74 -4.97 -16.32
C ARG A 197 -1.41 -5.52 -15.78
N HIS A 198 -0.30 -4.87 -16.12
CA HIS A 198 1.00 -5.28 -15.59
C HIS A 198 1.03 -5.22 -14.07
N ILE A 199 0.54 -4.12 -13.46
CA ILE A 199 0.55 -3.95 -12.01
C ILE A 199 -0.29 -5.03 -11.32
N VAL A 200 -1.49 -5.32 -11.81
CA VAL A 200 -2.42 -6.23 -11.12
C VAL A 200 -2.13 -7.72 -11.40
N LEU A 201 -1.54 -8.06 -12.56
CA LEU A 201 -1.37 -9.44 -13.00
C LEU A 201 0.08 -9.96 -12.96
N ALA A 202 1.09 -9.07 -12.95
CA ALA A 202 2.49 -9.51 -13.00
C ALA A 202 2.93 -10.24 -11.73
N ASP A 203 3.85 -11.19 -11.90
CA ASP A 203 4.58 -11.77 -10.78
C ASP A 203 5.35 -10.69 -10.00
N PHE A 204 5.50 -10.88 -8.69
CA PHE A 204 6.22 -9.91 -7.83
C PHE A 204 7.65 -9.59 -8.30
N ASN A 205 8.33 -10.53 -8.94
CA ASN A 205 9.68 -10.34 -9.46
C ASN A 205 9.72 -9.37 -10.66
N ARG A 206 8.58 -9.14 -11.32
CA ARG A 206 8.44 -8.24 -12.48
C ARG A 206 7.65 -6.98 -12.16
N LEU A 207 6.93 -6.95 -11.04
CA LEU A 207 5.99 -5.89 -10.66
C LEU A 207 6.58 -4.49 -10.78
N PHE A 208 7.83 -4.29 -10.36
CA PHE A 208 8.49 -2.99 -10.41
C PHE A 208 9.31 -2.76 -11.68
N ASN A 209 9.34 -3.72 -12.63
CA ASN A 209 10.21 -3.71 -13.80
C ASN A 209 9.48 -3.31 -15.10
N PHE A 210 8.79 -2.17 -15.08
CA PHE A 210 8.19 -1.59 -16.28
C PHE A 210 8.40 -0.08 -16.31
N ARG A 211 8.12 0.53 -17.46
CA ARG A 211 8.21 1.99 -17.64
C ARG A 211 6.89 2.50 -18.19
N VAL A 212 6.51 3.66 -17.73
CA VAL A 212 5.35 4.40 -18.22
C VAL A 212 5.84 5.75 -18.73
N PRO A 213 5.45 6.18 -19.93
CA PRO A 213 5.74 7.54 -20.40
C PRO A 213 5.21 8.59 -19.43
N GLU A 214 5.90 9.71 -19.30
CA GLU A 214 5.60 10.74 -18.30
C GLU A 214 4.16 11.30 -18.43
N ASN A 215 3.71 11.49 -19.68
CA ASN A 215 2.34 11.94 -19.98
C ASN A 215 1.26 10.95 -19.51
N SER A 216 1.55 9.63 -19.55
CA SER A 216 0.65 8.59 -19.05
C SER A 216 0.77 8.36 -17.55
N LEU A 217 1.91 8.69 -16.95
CA LEU A 217 2.15 8.48 -15.52
C LEU A 217 1.18 9.29 -14.65
N TYR A 218 0.94 10.55 -15.00
CA TYR A 218 -0.02 11.38 -14.27
C TYR A 218 -1.43 10.78 -14.29
N ARG A 219 -1.89 10.31 -15.45
CA ARG A 219 -3.22 9.69 -15.60
C ARG A 219 -3.32 8.37 -14.85
N LEU A 220 -2.26 7.55 -14.88
CA LEU A 220 -2.18 6.31 -14.12
C LEU A 220 -2.24 6.59 -12.61
N ALA A 221 -1.50 7.59 -12.13
CA ALA A 221 -1.49 7.96 -10.71
C ALA A 221 -2.83 8.52 -10.24
N SER A 222 -3.53 9.29 -11.08
CA SER A 222 -4.88 9.77 -10.79
C SER A 222 -5.89 8.63 -10.79
N PHE A 223 -5.80 7.72 -11.76
CA PHE A 223 -6.67 6.55 -11.83
C PHE A 223 -6.51 5.64 -10.61
N SER A 224 -5.28 5.29 -10.24
CA SER A 224 -5.00 4.40 -9.12
C SER A 224 -5.54 4.96 -7.79
N GLU A 225 -5.38 6.28 -7.57
CA GLU A 225 -5.92 6.97 -6.41
C GLU A 225 -7.45 6.93 -6.37
N LEU A 226 -8.11 7.33 -7.46
CA LEU A 226 -9.56 7.30 -7.56
C LEU A 226 -10.11 5.88 -7.38
N TYR A 227 -9.44 4.89 -7.97
CA TYR A 227 -9.82 3.49 -7.84
C TYR A 227 -9.77 3.02 -6.38
N LEU A 228 -8.64 3.24 -5.71
CA LEU A 228 -8.47 2.86 -4.31
C LEU A 228 -9.50 3.55 -3.41
N LEU A 229 -9.66 4.88 -3.55
CA LEU A 229 -10.60 5.64 -2.71
C LEU A 229 -12.05 5.21 -2.94
N SER A 230 -12.43 4.88 -4.19
CA SER A 230 -13.78 4.38 -4.50
C SER A 230 -14.04 2.98 -3.93
N GLN A 231 -13.03 2.09 -3.94
CA GLN A 231 -13.16 0.75 -3.39
C GLN A 231 -13.21 0.73 -1.86
N LEU A 232 -12.44 1.60 -1.22
CA LEU A 232 -12.38 1.67 0.24
C LEU A 232 -13.44 2.60 0.84
N GLU A 233 -14.15 3.36 0.01
CA GLU A 233 -15.16 4.37 0.41
C GLU A 233 -14.64 5.29 1.54
N ARG A 234 -13.35 5.65 1.46
CA ARG A 234 -12.67 6.40 2.51
C ARG A 234 -11.62 7.36 1.96
N ASN A 235 -11.54 8.53 2.58
CA ASN A 235 -10.45 9.48 2.39
C ASN A 235 -9.36 9.31 3.46
N PHE A 236 -8.12 9.66 3.12
CA PHE A 236 -6.96 9.54 4.00
C PHE A 236 -6.27 10.90 4.16
N TYR A 237 -6.23 11.44 5.37
CA TYR A 237 -5.52 12.70 5.65
C TYR A 237 -4.03 12.63 5.34
N THR A 238 -3.45 11.45 5.43
CA THR A 238 -2.05 11.20 5.04
C THR A 238 -1.83 11.38 3.54
N LEU A 239 -2.82 11.06 2.69
CA LEU A 239 -2.80 11.37 1.26
C LEU A 239 -2.88 12.88 1.01
N ASP A 240 -3.79 13.58 1.70
CA ASP A 240 -3.95 15.02 1.56
C ASP A 240 -2.65 15.74 1.95
N PHE A 241 -2.01 15.29 3.03
CA PHE A 241 -0.71 15.81 3.45
C PHE A 241 0.37 15.56 2.40
N TYR A 242 0.49 14.34 1.87
CA TYR A 242 1.43 14.02 0.80
C TYR A 242 1.21 14.92 -0.44
N LYS A 243 -0.04 15.13 -0.85
CA LYS A 243 -0.39 15.99 -1.99
C LYS A 243 -0.01 17.45 -1.73
N SER A 244 -0.18 17.94 -0.50
CA SER A 244 0.19 19.32 -0.14
C SER A 244 1.69 19.59 -0.27
N LEU A 245 2.54 18.58 -0.04
CA LEU A 245 3.99 18.70 -0.21
C LEU A 245 4.43 18.75 -1.67
N ASN A 246 3.63 18.22 -2.59
CA ASN A 246 3.93 18.18 -4.03
C ASN A 246 3.28 19.34 -4.80
N GLY A 247 2.64 20.29 -4.12
CA GLY A 247 2.06 21.49 -4.75
C GLY A 247 0.84 21.21 -5.65
N LYS A 248 0.12 20.13 -5.37
CA LYS A 248 -1.06 19.69 -6.14
C LYS A 248 -2.30 19.57 -5.27
#